data_2fa3f23359c3f0dd1941c1a38807da2c
#
_entry.id   2fa3f23359c3f0dd1941c1a38807da2c
#
_cell.length_a   1.000
_cell.length_b   1.000
_cell.length_c   1.000
_cell.angle_alpha   90.00
_cell.angle_beta   90.00
_cell.angle_gamma   90.00
#
_symmetry.space_group_name_H-M   'P 1'
#
loop_
_entity.id
_entity.type
_entity.pdbx_description
1 polymer ?
#
loop_
_entity_poly.entity_id
_entity_poly.type
_entity_poly.pdbx_seq_one_letter_code
_entity_poly.pdbx_strand_id
1 'polypeptide(L)'
;MTSPVAFTGAPSAQADTVRAFFFISAPVDPGLLPRLIEPVAKLGAVPTRVHASRESGDGSELTVELRLTGVAPRTADLVGRALRAVVGVRQVMAVVEPERPD
;
A
#
# COMPACT_ATOMS: atom_id res chain seq x y z
N MET A 1 21.93 -17.92 -23.41
CA MET A 1 21.44 -17.91 -23.39
C MET A 1 20.83 -18.10 -23.08
N THR A 2 20.65 -17.85 -22.76
CA THR A 2 19.86 -17.88 -22.55
C THR A 2 19.30 -17.98 -21.98
N SER A 3 19.17 -17.82 -21.69
CA SER A 3 18.51 -17.84 -21.24
C SER A 3 17.99 -17.89 -20.74
N PRO A 4 17.87 -17.73 -20.73
CA PRO A 4 17.08 -17.72 -20.27
C PRO A 4 16.65 -17.90 -19.57
N VAL A 5 16.82 -17.85 -19.50
CA VAL A 5 16.29 -18.00 -19.03
C VAL A 5 16.05 -17.93 -18.33
N ALA A 6 16.29 -17.72 -18.41
CA ALA A 6 15.90 -17.63 -17.93
C ALA A 6 15.62 -17.51 -17.32
N PHE A 7 15.65 -17.24 -17.33
CA PHE A 7 15.10 -17.11 -17.08
C PHE A 7 14.74 -17.30 -16.49
N THR A 8 14.86 -17.44 -17.21
CA THR A 8 14.30 -17.72 -16.29
C THR A 8 14.16 -17.12 -14.97
N GLY A 9 14.44 -16.24 -14.56
CA GLY A 9 14.21 -15.55 -13.35
C GLY A 9 12.79 -15.14 -13.07
N ALA A 10 11.94 -15.23 -14.02
CA ALA A 10 10.55 -14.84 -13.89
C ALA A 10 9.84 -15.58 -12.75
N PRO A 11 9.99 -16.87 -12.56
CA PRO A 11 9.34 -17.55 -11.43
C PRO A 11 9.78 -16.99 -10.08
N SER A 12 11.06 -16.67 -9.94
CA SER A 12 11.55 -16.08 -8.70
C SER A 12 10.93 -14.74 -8.43
N ALA A 13 10.80 -13.90 -9.47
CA ALA A 13 10.21 -12.60 -9.32
C ALA A 13 8.76 -12.69 -8.85
N GLN A 14 8.02 -13.66 -9.38
CA GLN A 14 6.64 -13.86 -8.96
C GLN A 14 6.54 -14.34 -7.52
N ALA A 15 7.49 -15.19 -7.11
CA ALA A 15 7.50 -15.70 -5.75
C ALA A 15 7.80 -14.61 -4.74
N ASP A 16 8.37 -13.50 -5.18
CA ASP A 16 8.77 -12.42 -4.28
C ASP A 16 7.71 -11.35 -4.12
N THR A 17 6.51 -11.55 -4.63
CA THR A 17 5.46 -10.55 -4.43
C THR A 17 4.86 -10.67 -3.04
N VAL A 18 4.27 -9.55 -2.59
CA VAL A 18 3.68 -9.45 -1.25
C VAL A 18 2.30 -8.86 -1.34
N ARG A 19 1.54 -9.07 -0.27
CA ARG A 19 0.34 -8.30 0.04
C ARG A 19 0.69 -7.32 1.13
N ALA A 20 0.18 -6.12 1.01
CA ALA A 20 0.44 -5.09 2.01
C ALA A 20 -0.88 -4.46 2.42
N PHE A 21 -1.04 -4.28 3.73
CA PHE A 21 -2.20 -3.65 4.33
C PHE A 21 -1.71 -2.44 5.09
N PHE A 22 -2.28 -1.28 4.78
CA PHE A 22 -1.91 -0.04 5.47
C PHE A 22 -3.15 0.49 6.18
N PHE A 23 -3.01 0.75 7.47
CA PHE A 23 -4.08 1.32 8.28
C PHE A 23 -3.62 2.72 8.70
N ILE A 24 -4.34 3.72 8.21
CA ILE A 24 -3.91 5.12 8.30
C ILE A 24 -4.90 5.87 9.16
N SER A 25 -4.39 6.65 10.11
CA SER A 25 -5.22 7.50 10.96
C SER A 25 -4.86 8.96 10.72
N ALA A 26 -5.88 9.80 10.60
CA ALA A 26 -5.67 11.23 10.37
C ALA A 26 -6.92 12.00 10.76
N PRO A 27 -6.80 13.30 11.04
CA PRO A 27 -7.97 14.14 11.24
C PRO A 27 -8.80 14.20 9.95
N VAL A 28 -10.09 14.37 10.10
CA VAL A 28 -10.99 14.47 8.96
C VAL A 28 -10.64 15.70 8.13
N ASP A 29 -10.44 15.50 6.84
CA ASP A 29 -10.05 16.54 5.91
C ASP A 29 -10.48 16.09 4.52
N PRO A 30 -11.25 16.91 3.77
CA PRO A 30 -11.70 16.50 2.44
C PRO A 30 -10.56 16.18 1.47
N GLY A 31 -9.39 16.80 1.66
CA GLY A 31 -8.25 16.57 0.79
C GLY A 31 -7.40 15.37 1.15
N LEU A 32 -7.73 14.65 2.24
CA LEU A 32 -6.87 13.59 2.72
C LEU A 32 -6.80 12.41 1.75
N LEU A 33 -7.97 11.91 1.31
CA LEU A 33 -7.98 10.74 0.42
C LEU A 33 -7.21 10.96 -0.87
N PRO A 34 -7.40 12.08 -1.58
CA PRO A 34 -6.57 12.32 -2.77
C PRO A 34 -5.08 12.36 -2.46
N ARG A 35 -4.70 12.94 -1.31
CA ARG A 35 -3.29 13.02 -0.95
C ARG A 35 -2.70 11.65 -0.62
N LEU A 36 -3.52 10.72 -0.14
CA LEU A 36 -3.07 9.36 0.12
C LEU A 36 -2.95 8.56 -1.17
N ILE A 37 -3.87 8.74 -2.10
CA ILE A 37 -3.90 7.95 -3.33
C ILE A 37 -2.81 8.39 -4.31
N GLU A 38 -2.51 9.67 -4.35
CA GLU A 38 -1.55 10.18 -5.33
C GLU A 38 -0.18 9.51 -5.26
N PRO A 39 0.47 9.40 -4.08
CA PRO A 39 1.78 8.74 -4.02
C PRO A 39 1.71 7.26 -4.39
N VAL A 40 0.60 6.59 -4.09
CA VAL A 40 0.44 5.20 -4.49
C VAL A 40 0.44 5.09 -6.01
N ALA A 41 -0.32 5.95 -6.66
CA ALA A 41 -0.40 5.97 -8.12
C ALA A 41 0.96 6.32 -8.74
N LYS A 42 1.68 7.27 -8.16
CA LYS A 42 2.99 7.65 -8.66
C LYS A 42 4.00 6.52 -8.59
N LEU A 43 3.85 5.63 -7.62
CA LEU A 43 4.72 4.47 -7.50
C LEU A 43 4.26 3.30 -8.38
N GLY A 44 3.24 3.53 -9.19
CA GLY A 44 2.76 2.53 -10.13
C GLY A 44 1.89 1.45 -9.52
N ALA A 45 1.40 1.66 -8.31
CA ALA A 45 0.59 0.65 -7.64
C ALA A 45 -0.88 0.98 -7.78
N VAL A 46 -1.70 -0.07 -7.91
CA VAL A 46 -3.16 0.07 -7.96
C VAL A 46 -3.69 -0.64 -6.73
N PRO A 47 -4.39 0.08 -5.84
CA PRO A 47 -4.94 -0.58 -4.65
C PRO A 47 -5.98 -1.62 -5.02
N THR A 48 -5.96 -2.75 -4.31
CA THR A 48 -7.03 -3.74 -4.42
C THR A 48 -8.23 -3.32 -3.61
N ARG A 49 -8.02 -2.49 -2.59
CA ARG A 49 -9.09 -2.05 -1.72
C ARG A 49 -8.69 -0.74 -1.06
N VAL A 50 -9.63 0.18 -1.02
CA VAL A 50 -9.52 1.41 -0.22
C VAL A 50 -10.82 1.56 0.53
N HIS A 51 -10.73 1.67 1.85
CA HIS A 51 -11.90 1.81 2.71
C HIS A 51 -11.65 2.91 3.70
N ALA A 52 -12.50 3.93 3.69
CA ALA A 52 -12.38 5.07 4.59
C ALA A 52 -13.59 5.12 5.50
N SER A 53 -13.35 5.45 6.76
CA SER A 53 -14.40 5.45 7.76
C SER A 53 -14.16 6.56 8.79
N ARG A 54 -15.23 7.22 9.20
CA ARG A 54 -15.22 8.20 10.29
C ARG A 54 -15.84 7.56 11.51
N GLU A 55 -15.04 6.78 12.24
CA GLU A 55 -15.58 5.94 13.30
C GLU A 55 -15.29 6.42 14.71
N SER A 56 -14.55 7.50 14.86
CA SER A 56 -14.35 8.05 16.19
C SER A 56 -15.67 8.60 16.74
N GLY A 57 -15.78 8.66 18.05
CA GLY A 57 -17.04 9.03 18.69
C GLY A 57 -17.60 10.36 18.25
N ASP A 58 -16.75 11.35 17.96
CA ASP A 58 -17.18 12.67 17.53
C ASP A 58 -17.02 12.87 16.02
N GLY A 59 -16.59 11.86 15.28
CA GLY A 59 -16.41 11.95 13.84
C GLY A 59 -15.23 12.80 13.40
N SER A 60 -14.31 13.11 14.31
CA SER A 60 -13.18 13.98 14.01
C SER A 60 -12.00 13.27 13.41
N GLU A 61 -12.01 11.94 13.40
CA GLU A 61 -10.89 11.15 12.90
C GLU A 61 -11.32 10.27 11.75
N LEU A 62 -10.45 10.21 10.74
CA LEU A 62 -10.64 9.37 9.58
C LEU A 62 -9.67 8.20 9.65
N THR A 63 -10.19 6.99 9.49
CA THR A 63 -9.37 5.79 9.38
C THR A 63 -9.47 5.29 7.95
N VAL A 64 -8.33 5.03 7.33
CA VAL A 64 -8.29 4.56 5.95
C VAL A 64 -7.53 3.24 5.91
N GLU A 65 -8.15 2.24 5.32
CA GLU A 65 -7.50 0.97 5.03
C GLU A 65 -7.17 0.96 3.55
N LEU A 66 -5.91 0.68 3.22
CA LEU A 66 -5.45 0.60 1.85
C LEU A 66 -4.71 -0.71 1.67
N ARG A 67 -5.12 -1.50 0.67
CA ARG A 67 -4.56 -2.82 0.44
C ARG A 67 -3.93 -2.89 -0.95
N LEU A 68 -2.74 -3.48 -0.99
CA LEU A 68 -2.06 -3.82 -2.25
C LEU A 68 -1.83 -5.31 -2.31
N THR A 69 -1.97 -5.90 -3.49
CA THR A 69 -1.64 -7.31 -3.69
C THR A 69 -0.76 -7.44 -4.92
N GLY A 70 0.11 -8.46 -4.89
CA GLY A 70 0.93 -8.77 -6.05
C GLY A 70 1.99 -7.72 -6.35
N VAL A 71 2.49 -7.02 -5.32
CA VAL A 71 3.50 -5.98 -5.52
C VAL A 71 4.84 -6.46 -5.01
N ALA A 72 5.91 -5.87 -5.54
CA ALA A 72 7.25 -6.17 -5.05
C ALA A 72 7.41 -5.66 -3.62
N PRO A 73 8.21 -6.33 -2.78
CA PRO A 73 8.44 -5.86 -1.42
C PRO A 73 8.93 -4.42 -1.37
N ARG A 74 9.77 -4.04 -2.31
CA ARG A 74 10.28 -2.66 -2.37
C ARG A 74 9.14 -1.67 -2.62
N THR A 75 8.20 -2.02 -3.49
CA THR A 75 7.06 -1.16 -3.75
C THR A 75 6.24 -0.95 -2.49
N ALA A 76 5.98 -2.03 -1.75
CA ALA A 76 5.23 -1.94 -0.50
C ALA A 76 5.95 -1.02 0.50
N ASP A 77 7.28 -1.14 0.60
CA ASP A 77 8.05 -0.31 1.50
C ASP A 77 7.97 1.16 1.11
N LEU A 78 8.11 1.45 -0.18
CA LEU A 78 8.06 2.83 -0.67
C LEU A 78 6.68 3.44 -0.46
N VAL A 79 5.62 2.65 -0.66
CA VAL A 79 4.26 3.12 -0.41
C VAL A 79 4.10 3.47 1.06
N GLY A 80 4.55 2.60 1.95
CA GLY A 80 4.45 2.88 3.38
C GLY A 80 5.15 4.18 3.77
N ARG A 81 6.34 4.40 3.23
CA ARG A 81 7.08 5.63 3.49
C ARG A 81 6.35 6.85 2.96
N ALA A 82 5.80 6.74 1.75
CA ALA A 82 5.08 7.85 1.14
C ALA A 82 3.84 8.21 1.93
N LEU A 83 3.10 7.19 2.39
CA LEU A 83 1.90 7.42 3.19
C LEU A 83 2.23 8.13 4.50
N ARG A 84 3.33 7.75 5.14
CA ARG A 84 3.76 8.38 6.39
C ARG A 84 4.16 9.84 6.18
N ALA A 85 4.55 10.20 4.98
CA ALA A 85 4.97 11.56 4.66
C ALA A 85 3.80 12.47 4.26
N VAL A 86 2.60 11.94 4.11
CA VAL A 86 1.45 12.75 3.71
C VAL A 86 1.08 13.70 4.83
N VAL A 87 0.90 14.98 4.49
CA VAL A 87 0.54 16.00 5.46
C VAL A 87 -0.80 15.64 6.10
N GLY A 88 -0.85 15.68 7.41
CA GLY A 88 -2.05 15.39 8.19
C GLY A 88 -2.12 13.98 8.72
N VAL A 89 -1.34 13.06 8.17
CA VAL A 89 -1.35 11.67 8.64
C VAL A 89 -0.70 11.62 10.03
N ARG A 90 -1.39 10.99 10.97
CA ARG A 90 -0.89 10.81 12.32
C ARG A 90 -0.13 9.51 12.48
N GLN A 91 -0.65 8.45 11.87
CA GLN A 91 -0.12 7.12 12.07
C GLN A 91 -0.39 6.26 10.84
N VAL A 92 0.59 5.45 10.47
CA VAL A 92 0.43 4.40 9.47
C VAL A 92 0.92 3.10 10.07
N MET A 93 0.02 2.13 10.19
CA MET A 93 0.38 0.78 10.59
C MET A 93 0.42 -0.08 9.33
N ALA A 94 1.52 -0.78 9.11
CA ALA A 94 1.69 -1.57 7.91
C ALA A 94 1.84 -3.04 8.28
N VAL A 95 1.12 -3.91 7.56
CA VAL A 95 1.26 -5.35 7.66
C VAL A 95 1.60 -5.84 6.27
N VAL A 96 2.75 -6.51 6.14
CA VAL A 96 3.22 -7.01 4.85
C VAL A 96 3.40 -8.51 4.97
N GLU A 97 2.77 -9.24 4.06
CA GLU A 97 2.79 -10.70 4.07
C GLU A 97 3.31 -11.22 2.73
N PRO A 98 4.13 -12.26 2.76
CA PRO A 98 4.51 -12.90 1.49
C PRO A 98 3.27 -13.46 0.82
N GLU A 99 3.23 -13.31 -0.49
CA GLU A 99 2.15 -13.84 -1.28
C GLU A 99 2.62 -15.14 -1.88
N ARG A 100 1.87 -16.22 -1.65
CA ARG A 100 2.29 -17.53 -2.12
C ARG A 100 1.46 -17.92 -3.32
N PRO A 101 2.11 -18.38 -4.38
CA PRO A 101 1.36 -19.01 -5.47
C PRO A 101 0.79 -20.32 -4.98
N ASP A 102 -0.41 -20.62 -5.35
CA ASP A 102 -1.04 -21.91 -4.98
C ASP A 102 -0.87 -22.95 -6.07
#